data_aac2a88fb25d545798bc76fb710293af
#
_entry.id   aac2a88fb25d545798bc76fb710293af
#
_cell.length_a   1.000
_cell.length_b   1.000
_cell.length_c   1.000
_cell.angle_alpha   90.00
_cell.angle_beta   90.00
_cell.angle_gamma   90.00
#
_symmetry.space_group_name_H-M   'P 1'
#
loop_
_entity.id
_entity.type
_entity.pdbx_description
1 polymer ?
#
loop_
_entity_poly.entity_id
_entity_poly.type
_entity_poly.pdbx_seq_one_letter_code
_entity_poly.pdbx_strand_id
1 'polypeptide(L)'
;MEESTIRDFWAAHPCGEVLVGGIQGDYERFFREYDEYRYKHLDHIPGCLDRIPFAGKKVLEIGLGLGADSEQIIRRGGRFSGLDLTQESIERVETRFRLRGLKYDDLKVGSALRIPFEDNTFDIVFSHGVLHHIPDIRTAQREIARVLKPGGMLVAMLYAKYSLNYLVSISVARRAALAALYALRLNPGGKVGKHVENARRLGLLEYLKEENFLGPNTDGPENPYSKVYDVPEVRRDFENFEVVKTYKNCMHAPPFPVKLLPLGGLLGWCLWAHMVPRGK
;
A
#
# COMPACT_ATOMS: atom_id res chain seq x y z
N MET A 1 -7.80 -8.04 -15.00
CA MET A 1 -8.64 -7.72 -13.80
C MET A 1 -9.17 -6.32 -13.98
N GLU A 2 -10.43 -6.11 -13.72
CA GLU A 2 -11.07 -4.78 -13.84
C GLU A 2 -10.74 -3.91 -12.63
N GLU A 3 -10.52 -2.62 -12.85
CA GLU A 3 -10.25 -1.65 -11.77
C GLU A 3 -11.44 -1.51 -10.80
N SER A 4 -12.66 -1.69 -11.28
CA SER A 4 -13.88 -1.72 -10.46
C SER A 4 -13.79 -2.74 -9.32
N THR A 5 -13.29 -3.93 -9.59
CA THR A 5 -13.10 -4.97 -8.56
C THR A 5 -12.15 -4.53 -7.45
N ILE A 6 -11.08 -3.82 -7.82
CA ILE A 6 -10.09 -3.28 -6.86
C ILE A 6 -10.72 -2.16 -6.05
N ARG A 7 -11.42 -1.24 -6.70
CA ARG A 7 -12.12 -0.14 -6.04
C ARG A 7 -13.14 -0.67 -5.03
N ASP A 8 -13.99 -1.61 -5.44
CA ASP A 8 -15.06 -2.15 -4.60
C ASP A 8 -14.49 -2.90 -3.38
N PHE A 9 -13.33 -3.57 -3.55
CA PHE A 9 -12.63 -4.18 -2.42
C PHE A 9 -12.13 -3.12 -1.42
N TRP A 10 -11.44 -2.06 -1.89
CA TRP A 10 -10.89 -1.04 -0.99
C TRP A 10 -11.95 -0.13 -0.38
N ALA A 11 -13.08 0.10 -1.07
CA ALA A 11 -14.25 0.79 -0.51
C ALA A 11 -14.87 0.00 0.66
N ALA A 12 -14.93 -1.33 0.53
CA ALA A 12 -15.46 -2.21 1.57
C ALA A 12 -14.45 -2.49 2.71
N HIS A 13 -13.15 -2.35 2.46
CA HIS A 13 -12.07 -2.71 3.39
C HIS A 13 -11.01 -1.60 3.50
N PRO A 14 -11.37 -0.40 4.00
CA PRO A 14 -10.41 0.68 4.18
C PRO A 14 -9.25 0.23 5.07
N CYS A 15 -8.02 0.54 4.65
CA CYS A 15 -6.82 0.07 5.32
C CYS A 15 -6.75 0.54 6.78
N GLY A 16 -6.80 -0.40 7.72
CA GLY A 16 -6.66 -0.12 9.16
C GLY A 16 -7.95 0.24 9.90
N GLU A 17 -9.09 0.38 9.24
CA GLU A 17 -10.37 0.68 9.92
C GLU A 17 -10.80 -0.41 10.91
N VAL A 18 -10.57 -1.67 10.56
CA VAL A 18 -10.88 -2.82 11.43
C VAL A 18 -10.15 -2.76 12.78
N LEU A 19 -9.03 -2.03 12.85
CA LEU A 19 -8.20 -1.93 14.05
C LEU A 19 -8.77 -0.98 15.11
N VAL A 20 -9.64 -0.08 14.68
CA VAL A 20 -10.30 0.94 15.52
C VAL A 20 -11.80 0.68 15.60
N GLY A 21 -12.22 -0.54 15.30
CA GLY A 21 -13.61 -0.97 15.24
C GLY A 21 -14.40 -0.64 16.50
N GLY A 22 -15.54 0.00 16.31
CA GLY A 22 -16.47 0.38 17.39
C GLY A 22 -16.44 1.85 17.77
N ILE A 23 -15.55 2.68 17.22
CA ILE A 23 -15.59 4.14 17.42
C ILE A 23 -16.45 4.76 16.31
N GLN A 24 -17.77 4.69 16.48
CA GLN A 24 -18.69 5.37 15.57
C GLN A 24 -19.00 6.77 16.08
N GLY A 25 -18.86 7.79 15.20
CA GLY A 25 -19.27 9.16 15.50
C GLY A 25 -18.21 10.06 16.13
N ASP A 26 -17.14 9.52 16.73
CA ASP A 26 -16.01 10.27 17.29
C ASP A 26 -14.76 10.11 16.40
N TYR A 27 -14.72 10.83 15.30
CA TYR A 27 -13.61 10.77 14.35
C TYR A 27 -12.29 11.30 14.93
N GLU A 28 -12.31 12.21 15.90
CA GLU A 28 -11.08 12.70 16.51
C GLU A 28 -10.40 11.61 17.34
N ARG A 29 -11.17 10.91 18.15
CA ARG A 29 -10.72 9.73 18.88
C ARG A 29 -10.27 8.63 17.93
N PHE A 30 -11.06 8.36 16.87
CA PHE A 30 -10.75 7.37 15.84
C PHE A 30 -9.37 7.61 15.22
N PHE A 31 -9.10 8.82 14.71
CA PHE A 31 -7.82 9.13 14.08
C PHE A 31 -6.66 9.10 15.07
N ARG A 32 -6.87 9.51 16.33
CA ARG A 32 -5.83 9.42 17.36
C ARG A 32 -5.45 7.96 17.64
N GLU A 33 -6.42 7.09 17.90
CA GLU A 33 -6.16 5.68 18.18
C GLU A 33 -5.57 4.95 16.97
N TYR A 34 -6.01 5.32 15.76
CA TYR A 34 -5.41 4.80 14.52
C TYR A 34 -3.94 5.20 14.39
N ASP A 35 -3.60 6.47 14.62
CA ASP A 35 -2.21 6.95 14.51
C ASP A 35 -1.31 6.28 15.56
N GLU A 36 -1.78 6.17 16.80
CA GLU A 36 -1.06 5.48 17.86
C GLU A 36 -0.80 4.02 17.49
N TYR A 37 -1.83 3.31 17.00
CA TYR A 37 -1.67 1.95 16.50
C TYR A 37 -0.69 1.88 15.34
N ARG A 38 -0.87 2.72 14.31
CA ARG A 38 -0.07 2.72 13.09
C ARG A 38 1.41 2.94 13.40
N TYR A 39 1.74 3.99 14.12
CA TYR A 39 3.14 4.34 14.39
C TYR A 39 3.79 3.47 15.47
N LYS A 40 3.01 2.80 16.31
CA LYS A 40 3.51 1.76 17.20
C LYS A 40 3.87 0.46 16.45
N HIS A 41 3.09 0.09 15.45
CA HIS A 41 3.29 -1.16 14.70
C HIS A 41 4.15 -0.98 13.45
N LEU A 42 4.12 0.20 12.86
CA LEU A 42 4.89 0.60 11.68
C LEU A 42 5.83 1.77 12.01
N ASP A 43 6.60 1.59 13.07
CA ASP A 43 7.52 2.58 13.67
C ASP A 43 8.62 3.08 12.73
N HIS A 44 8.86 2.37 11.63
CA HIS A 44 9.80 2.75 10.58
C HIS A 44 9.28 3.86 9.65
N ILE A 45 7.95 4.09 9.57
CA ILE A 45 7.36 5.05 8.61
C ILE A 45 7.86 6.48 8.84
N PRO A 46 7.82 7.05 10.07
CA PRO A 46 8.29 8.43 10.28
C PRO A 46 9.71 8.65 9.77
N GLY A 47 10.63 7.73 10.10
CA GLY A 47 12.02 7.81 9.63
C GLY A 47 12.19 7.64 8.12
N CYS A 48 11.25 7.00 7.42
CA CYS A 48 11.23 6.96 5.96
C CYS A 48 10.77 8.30 5.38
N LEU A 49 9.72 8.89 5.95
CA LEU A 49 9.20 10.19 5.54
C LEU A 49 10.20 11.33 5.78
N ASP A 50 10.97 11.28 6.87
CA ASP A 50 12.03 12.27 7.17
C ASP A 50 13.15 12.31 6.13
N ARG A 51 13.28 11.27 5.30
CA ARG A 51 14.28 11.21 4.21
C ARG A 51 13.78 11.82 2.90
N ILE A 52 12.52 12.27 2.85
CA ILE A 52 11.89 12.84 1.66
C ILE A 52 11.80 14.36 1.83
N PRO A 53 12.33 15.16 0.91
CA PRO A 53 12.38 16.62 1.04
C PRO A 53 11.04 17.27 0.70
N PHE A 54 10.02 17.09 1.55
CA PHE A 54 8.67 17.61 1.33
C PHE A 54 8.56 19.15 1.43
N ALA A 55 9.40 19.79 2.25
CA ALA A 55 9.27 21.22 2.57
C ALA A 55 9.23 22.10 1.33
N GLY A 56 8.12 22.85 1.15
CA GLY A 56 7.89 23.76 0.03
C GLY A 56 7.59 23.08 -1.32
N LYS A 57 7.55 21.77 -1.37
CA LYS A 57 7.28 20.98 -2.60
C LYS A 57 5.80 20.76 -2.82
N LYS A 58 5.35 20.79 -4.08
CA LYS A 58 4.03 20.29 -4.47
C LYS A 58 4.07 18.77 -4.49
N VAL A 59 3.25 18.16 -3.63
CA VAL A 59 3.23 16.69 -3.42
C VAL A 59 1.87 16.15 -3.81
N LEU A 60 1.87 15.13 -4.66
CA LEU A 60 0.69 14.28 -4.90
C LEU A 60 0.87 12.97 -4.13
N GLU A 61 -0.06 12.63 -3.26
CA GLU A 61 -0.17 11.28 -2.72
C GLU A 61 -1.20 10.47 -3.50
N ILE A 62 -0.83 9.25 -3.88
CA ILE A 62 -1.72 8.28 -4.53
C ILE A 62 -2.04 7.15 -3.57
N GLY A 63 -3.34 7.01 -3.27
CA GLY A 63 -3.87 6.08 -2.28
C GLY A 63 -3.72 6.61 -0.86
N LEU A 64 -4.78 7.25 -0.37
CA LEU A 64 -4.74 8.04 0.87
C LEU A 64 -5.05 7.22 2.12
N GLY A 65 -5.85 6.16 1.96
CA GLY A 65 -6.36 5.38 3.07
C GLY A 65 -7.08 6.26 4.10
N LEU A 66 -6.58 6.30 5.34
CA LEU A 66 -7.13 7.13 6.41
C LEU A 66 -6.37 8.45 6.61
N GLY A 67 -5.49 8.84 5.68
CA GLY A 67 -4.81 10.13 5.65
C GLY A 67 -3.68 10.32 6.67
N ALA A 68 -3.16 9.23 7.26
CA ALA A 68 -2.08 9.36 8.23
C ALA A 68 -0.78 9.86 7.61
N ASP A 69 -0.40 9.30 6.46
CA ASP A 69 0.81 9.74 5.75
C ASP A 69 0.58 11.11 5.11
N SER A 70 -0.62 11.39 4.61
CA SER A 70 -1.06 12.70 4.11
C SER A 70 -0.81 13.82 5.13
N GLU A 71 -1.26 13.61 6.37
CA GLU A 71 -1.01 14.54 7.49
C GLU A 71 0.50 14.72 7.73
N GLN A 72 1.27 13.65 7.69
CA GLN A 72 2.71 13.70 7.89
C GLN A 72 3.45 14.49 6.78
N ILE A 73 2.98 14.38 5.54
CA ILE A 73 3.49 15.17 4.40
C ILE A 73 3.23 16.65 4.64
N ILE A 74 1.99 17.03 5.00
CA ILE A 74 1.61 18.42 5.29
C ILE A 74 2.43 18.97 6.47
N ARG A 75 2.57 18.22 7.57
CA ARG A 75 3.34 18.63 8.76
C ARG A 75 4.83 18.82 8.47
N ARG A 76 5.37 18.18 7.43
CA ARG A 76 6.73 18.37 6.92
C ARG A 76 6.84 19.50 5.89
N GLY A 77 5.79 20.33 5.74
CA GLY A 77 5.78 21.51 4.90
C GLY A 77 5.51 21.24 3.42
N GLY A 78 5.02 20.06 3.06
CA GLY A 78 4.57 19.74 1.71
C GLY A 78 3.27 20.46 1.36
N ARG A 79 3.17 21.01 0.16
CA ARG A 79 1.92 21.50 -0.45
C ARG A 79 1.20 20.29 -1.01
N PHE A 80 0.11 19.90 -0.35
CA PHE A 80 -0.48 18.59 -0.50
C PHE A 80 -1.65 18.57 -1.48
N SER A 81 -1.62 17.60 -2.40
CA SER A 81 -2.78 17.14 -3.16
C SER A 81 -2.89 15.61 -3.00
N GLY A 82 -4.13 15.11 -3.01
CA GLY A 82 -4.41 13.68 -2.84
C GLY A 82 -5.24 13.11 -3.97
N LEU A 83 -4.97 11.86 -4.32
CA LEU A 83 -5.75 11.05 -5.25
C LEU A 83 -6.05 9.69 -4.61
N ASP A 84 -7.33 9.33 -4.55
CA ASP A 84 -7.75 7.99 -4.14
C ASP A 84 -8.80 7.44 -5.10
N LEU A 85 -8.83 6.12 -5.24
CA LEU A 85 -9.79 5.43 -6.11
C LEU A 85 -11.21 5.42 -5.50
N THR A 86 -11.32 5.63 -4.17
CA THR A 86 -12.55 5.50 -3.40
C THR A 86 -13.01 6.85 -2.86
N GLN A 87 -14.31 7.09 -2.92
CA GLN A 87 -14.94 8.27 -2.35
C GLN A 87 -14.81 8.29 -0.83
N GLU A 88 -14.91 7.12 -0.21
CA GLU A 88 -14.84 6.91 1.25
C GLU A 88 -13.49 7.38 1.82
N SER A 89 -12.38 7.08 1.15
CA SER A 89 -11.06 7.56 1.56
C SER A 89 -10.97 9.09 1.49
N ILE A 90 -11.46 9.70 0.42
CA ILE A 90 -11.49 11.17 0.29
C ILE A 90 -12.27 11.82 1.43
N GLU A 91 -13.48 11.37 1.72
CA GLU A 91 -14.34 11.91 2.79
C GLU A 91 -13.69 11.78 4.18
N ARG A 92 -13.00 10.67 4.43
CA ARG A 92 -12.27 10.45 5.69
C ARG A 92 -11.08 11.38 5.83
N VAL A 93 -10.32 11.56 4.76
CA VAL A 93 -9.16 12.47 4.72
C VAL A 93 -9.61 13.91 4.89
N GLU A 94 -10.67 14.35 4.22
CA GLU A 94 -11.27 15.68 4.41
C GLU A 94 -11.70 15.88 5.86
N THR A 95 -12.36 14.89 6.46
CA THR A 95 -12.77 14.92 7.87
C THR A 95 -11.56 15.05 8.79
N ARG A 96 -10.50 14.26 8.54
CA ARG A 96 -9.25 14.35 9.30
C ARG A 96 -8.62 15.73 9.19
N PHE A 97 -8.50 16.27 7.98
CA PHE A 97 -7.88 17.58 7.75
C PHE A 97 -8.67 18.71 8.41
N ARG A 98 -9.99 18.68 8.30
CA ARG A 98 -10.86 19.63 8.97
C ARG A 98 -10.70 19.62 10.48
N LEU A 99 -10.73 18.44 11.12
CA LEU A 99 -10.58 18.28 12.56
C LEU A 99 -9.21 18.74 13.06
N ARG A 100 -8.17 18.56 12.24
CA ARG A 100 -6.79 18.91 12.61
C ARG A 100 -6.30 20.26 12.07
N GLY A 101 -7.19 21.02 11.43
CA GLY A 101 -6.87 22.36 10.88
C GLY A 101 -5.79 22.32 9.80
N LEU A 102 -5.69 21.20 9.05
CA LEU A 102 -4.69 21.02 8.00
C LEU A 102 -5.15 21.66 6.68
N LYS A 103 -4.24 22.33 6.01
CA LYS A 103 -4.49 22.92 4.68
C LYS A 103 -3.94 22.02 3.59
N TYR A 104 -4.66 21.92 2.49
CA TYR A 104 -4.28 21.17 1.30
C TYR A 104 -4.66 21.93 0.03
N ASP A 105 -4.04 21.57 -1.10
CA ASP A 105 -4.33 22.21 -2.39
C ASP A 105 -5.55 21.56 -3.05
N ASP A 106 -5.63 20.22 -3.12
CA ASP A 106 -6.73 19.48 -3.76
C ASP A 106 -6.87 18.04 -3.25
N LEU A 107 -8.10 17.49 -3.29
CA LEU A 107 -8.39 16.08 -3.04
C LEU A 107 -9.34 15.58 -4.13
N LYS A 108 -8.96 14.51 -4.83
CA LYS A 108 -9.74 13.98 -5.96
C LYS A 108 -9.98 12.49 -5.85
N VAL A 109 -11.21 12.10 -6.12
CA VAL A 109 -11.52 10.70 -6.47
C VAL A 109 -11.05 10.47 -7.90
N GLY A 110 -10.25 9.43 -8.11
CA GLY A 110 -9.77 9.12 -9.44
C GLY A 110 -8.79 7.96 -9.48
N SER A 111 -8.52 7.51 -10.69
CA SER A 111 -7.62 6.39 -10.97
C SER A 111 -6.18 6.86 -11.20
N ALA A 112 -5.23 6.09 -10.69
CA ALA A 112 -3.82 6.25 -11.07
C ALA A 112 -3.55 5.90 -12.53
N LEU A 113 -4.49 5.24 -13.21
CA LEU A 113 -4.41 4.95 -14.65
C LEU A 113 -4.76 6.18 -15.51
N ARG A 114 -5.40 7.19 -14.92
CA ARG A 114 -5.74 8.46 -15.55
C ARG A 114 -5.79 9.55 -14.48
N ILE A 115 -4.63 10.08 -14.13
CA ILE A 115 -4.49 11.04 -13.04
C ILE A 115 -5.11 12.40 -13.44
N PRO A 116 -6.13 12.91 -12.71
CA PRO A 116 -6.89 14.11 -13.09
C PRO A 116 -6.16 15.41 -12.70
N PHE A 117 -4.88 15.48 -13.00
CA PHE A 117 -4.02 16.66 -12.84
C PHE A 117 -3.23 16.92 -14.12
N GLU A 118 -2.81 18.17 -14.31
CA GLU A 118 -2.06 18.61 -15.48
C GLU A 118 -0.63 18.05 -15.48
N ASP A 119 -0.01 18.05 -16.67
CA ASP A 119 1.38 17.66 -16.85
C ASP A 119 2.30 18.56 -16.02
N ASN A 120 3.41 17.99 -15.57
CA ASN A 120 4.48 18.74 -14.88
C ASN A 120 3.99 19.58 -13.68
N THR A 121 3.04 19.07 -12.91
CA THR A 121 2.42 19.79 -11.78
C THR A 121 3.19 19.56 -10.47
N PHE A 122 3.66 18.35 -10.21
CA PHE A 122 4.17 17.95 -8.91
C PHE A 122 5.69 17.82 -8.88
N ASP A 123 6.27 18.22 -7.74
CA ASP A 123 7.69 18.00 -7.46
C ASP A 123 7.91 16.57 -6.95
N ILE A 124 6.94 16.04 -6.21
CA ILE A 124 6.99 14.69 -5.65
C ILE A 124 5.64 14.00 -5.87
N VAL A 125 5.67 12.76 -6.34
CA VAL A 125 4.55 11.82 -6.20
C VAL A 125 4.95 10.81 -5.13
N PHE A 126 4.09 10.65 -4.14
CA PHE A 126 4.26 9.70 -3.03
C PHE A 126 3.18 8.63 -3.08
N SER A 127 3.54 7.37 -2.86
CA SER A 127 2.57 6.29 -2.79
C SER A 127 3.05 5.19 -1.84
N HIS A 128 2.29 4.96 -0.78
CA HIS A 128 2.66 4.02 0.27
C HIS A 128 1.68 2.85 0.33
N GLY A 129 2.10 1.70 -0.14
CA GLY A 129 1.28 0.48 -0.03
C GLY A 129 0.16 0.37 -1.07
N VAL A 130 0.27 1.02 -2.24
CA VAL A 130 -0.81 1.13 -3.23
C VAL A 130 -0.43 0.58 -4.60
N LEU A 131 0.70 0.99 -5.17
CA LEU A 131 1.03 0.71 -6.58
C LEU A 131 1.17 -0.79 -6.88
N HIS A 132 1.47 -1.60 -5.90
CA HIS A 132 1.53 -3.05 -6.06
C HIS A 132 0.15 -3.74 -6.09
N HIS A 133 -0.94 -2.98 -5.91
CA HIS A 133 -2.32 -3.42 -6.12
C HIS A 133 -2.89 -3.00 -7.47
N ILE A 134 -2.09 -2.36 -8.33
CA ILE A 134 -2.51 -1.93 -9.66
C ILE A 134 -2.03 -2.93 -10.71
N PRO A 135 -2.93 -3.71 -11.36
CA PRO A 135 -2.55 -4.68 -12.38
C PRO A 135 -1.86 -4.03 -13.59
N ASP A 136 -2.40 -2.91 -14.09
CA ASP A 136 -1.80 -2.13 -15.17
C ASP A 136 -0.86 -1.04 -14.64
N ILE A 137 0.17 -1.49 -13.95
CA ILE A 137 1.19 -0.59 -13.40
C ILE A 137 1.92 0.21 -14.50
N ARG A 138 1.99 -0.33 -15.72
CA ARG A 138 2.63 0.37 -16.83
C ARG A 138 1.88 1.61 -17.26
N THR A 139 0.56 1.59 -17.26
CA THR A 139 -0.25 2.79 -17.49
C THR A 139 -0.13 3.76 -16.33
N ALA A 140 -0.26 3.27 -15.07
CA ALA A 140 -0.13 4.11 -13.90
C ALA A 140 1.23 4.85 -13.84
N GLN A 141 2.34 4.15 -14.11
CA GLN A 141 3.67 4.78 -14.05
C GLN A 141 3.88 5.82 -15.15
N ARG A 142 3.25 5.68 -16.34
CA ARG A 142 3.26 6.73 -17.38
C ARG A 142 2.51 7.98 -16.93
N GLU A 143 1.34 7.82 -16.32
CA GLU A 143 0.57 8.93 -15.78
C GLU A 143 1.31 9.64 -14.62
N ILE A 144 1.95 8.86 -13.74
CA ILE A 144 2.79 9.42 -12.68
C ILE A 144 3.96 10.21 -13.29
N ALA A 145 4.63 9.66 -14.30
CA ALA A 145 5.69 10.38 -15.01
C ALA A 145 5.17 11.64 -15.70
N ARG A 146 3.95 11.62 -16.25
CA ARG A 146 3.32 12.79 -16.90
C ARG A 146 3.12 13.95 -15.95
N VAL A 147 2.57 13.70 -14.77
CA VAL A 147 2.24 14.75 -13.79
C VAL A 147 3.45 15.24 -12.99
N LEU A 148 4.55 14.49 -12.97
CA LEU A 148 5.80 14.94 -12.36
C LEU A 148 6.49 16.00 -13.23
N LYS A 149 7.03 17.02 -12.57
CA LYS A 149 7.90 18.02 -13.20
C LYS A 149 9.22 17.41 -13.67
N PRO A 150 9.93 18.07 -14.60
CA PRO A 150 11.34 17.80 -14.83
C PRO A 150 12.12 17.87 -13.50
N GLY A 151 12.91 16.85 -13.20
CA GLY A 151 13.62 16.74 -11.92
C GLY A 151 12.75 16.39 -10.71
N GLY A 152 11.48 16.09 -10.92
CA GLY A 152 10.59 15.57 -9.87
C GLY A 152 10.90 14.12 -9.51
N MET A 153 10.28 13.61 -8.44
CA MET A 153 10.57 12.28 -7.90
C MET A 153 9.29 11.50 -7.56
N LEU A 154 9.26 10.22 -7.94
CA LEU A 154 8.33 9.25 -7.38
C LEU A 154 8.98 8.53 -6.19
N VAL A 155 8.31 8.52 -5.05
CA VAL A 155 8.67 7.69 -3.90
C VAL A 155 7.56 6.69 -3.67
N ALA A 156 7.87 5.41 -3.86
CA ALA A 156 6.91 4.32 -3.70
C ALA A 156 7.36 3.31 -2.65
N MET A 157 6.43 2.88 -1.79
CA MET A 157 6.61 1.68 -0.98
C MET A 157 5.84 0.52 -1.62
N LEU A 158 6.54 -0.56 -1.89
CA LEU A 158 6.04 -1.77 -2.54
C LEU A 158 6.29 -2.99 -1.64
N TYR A 159 5.57 -4.10 -1.86
CA TYR A 159 5.85 -5.35 -1.17
C TYR A 159 7.09 -6.04 -1.74
N ALA A 160 7.99 -6.45 -0.84
CA ALA A 160 9.29 -7.01 -1.22
C ALA A 160 9.22 -8.52 -1.50
N LYS A 161 9.64 -8.93 -2.71
CA LYS A 161 9.73 -10.33 -3.12
C LYS A 161 10.73 -11.13 -2.28
N TYR A 162 11.89 -10.55 -2.01
CA TYR A 162 12.90 -11.17 -1.15
C TYR A 162 12.73 -10.70 0.31
N SER A 163 11.57 -11.00 0.89
CA SER A 163 11.23 -10.76 2.29
C SER A 163 10.92 -12.07 3.01
N LEU A 164 11.08 -12.07 4.33
CA LEU A 164 10.72 -13.23 5.14
C LEU A 164 9.22 -13.54 5.02
N ASN A 165 8.38 -12.50 4.89
CA ASN A 165 6.94 -12.68 4.71
C ASN A 165 6.62 -13.46 3.43
N TYR A 166 7.17 -13.05 2.30
CA TYR A 166 6.89 -13.74 1.04
C TYR A 166 7.55 -15.11 0.98
N LEU A 167 8.86 -15.19 1.24
CA LEU A 167 9.62 -16.44 1.04
C LEU A 167 9.22 -17.55 2.00
N VAL A 168 8.95 -17.23 3.26
CA VAL A 168 8.68 -18.24 4.30
C VAL A 168 7.20 -18.26 4.67
N SER A 169 6.63 -17.12 5.06
CA SER A 169 5.25 -17.09 5.56
C SER A 169 4.26 -17.43 4.45
N ILE A 170 4.23 -16.65 3.35
CA ILE A 170 3.23 -16.81 2.29
C ILE A 170 3.55 -18.04 1.43
N SER A 171 4.78 -18.17 0.94
CA SER A 171 5.14 -19.19 -0.05
C SER A 171 5.21 -20.60 0.54
N VAL A 172 5.49 -20.75 1.84
CA VAL A 172 5.66 -22.06 2.47
C VAL A 172 4.64 -22.27 3.59
N ALA A 173 4.74 -21.54 4.69
CA ALA A 173 4.01 -21.87 5.91
C ALA A 173 2.48 -21.80 5.72
N ARG A 174 1.95 -20.74 5.11
CA ARG A 174 0.51 -20.58 4.90
C ARG A 174 -0.03 -21.56 3.86
N ARG A 175 0.74 -21.87 2.80
CA ARG A 175 0.36 -22.89 1.83
C ARG A 175 0.29 -24.28 2.47
N ALA A 176 1.29 -24.65 3.26
CA ALA A 176 1.30 -25.92 3.97
C ALA A 176 0.16 -26.03 5.00
N ALA A 177 -0.07 -24.97 5.77
CA ALA A 177 -1.17 -24.91 6.73
C ALA A 177 -2.54 -25.05 6.04
N LEU A 178 -2.76 -24.32 4.93
CA LEU A 178 -4.00 -24.44 4.16
C LEU A 178 -4.20 -25.83 3.58
N ALA A 179 -3.15 -26.45 3.01
CA ALA A 179 -3.22 -27.79 2.47
C ALA A 179 -3.57 -28.83 3.56
N ALA A 180 -3.00 -28.70 4.76
CA ALA A 180 -3.34 -29.54 5.90
C ALA A 180 -4.80 -29.36 6.35
N LEU A 181 -5.27 -28.12 6.52
CA LEU A 181 -6.66 -27.82 6.86
C LEU A 181 -7.65 -28.38 5.82
N TYR A 182 -7.30 -28.23 4.54
CA TYR A 182 -8.11 -28.75 3.44
C TYR A 182 -8.20 -30.27 3.46
N ALA A 183 -7.05 -30.97 3.61
CA ALA A 183 -6.98 -32.44 3.66
C ALA A 183 -7.72 -33.02 4.88
N LEU A 184 -7.60 -32.35 6.04
CA LEU A 184 -8.28 -32.72 7.28
C LEU A 184 -9.76 -32.27 7.30
N ARG A 185 -10.25 -31.60 6.27
CA ARG A 185 -11.61 -31.05 6.18
C ARG A 185 -11.98 -30.08 7.31
N LEU A 186 -10.99 -29.45 7.92
CA LEU A 186 -11.17 -28.47 8.99
C LEU A 186 -11.49 -27.08 8.41
N ASN A 187 -12.30 -26.31 9.15
CA ASN A 187 -12.51 -24.89 8.87
C ASN A 187 -12.53 -24.12 10.21
N PRO A 188 -11.45 -23.44 10.57
CA PRO A 188 -11.34 -22.73 11.86
C PRO A 188 -12.16 -21.43 11.91
N GLY A 189 -12.82 -21.04 10.82
CA GLY A 189 -13.54 -19.77 10.74
C GLY A 189 -12.63 -18.55 10.58
N GLY A 190 -13.21 -17.35 10.58
CA GLY A 190 -12.51 -16.09 10.42
C GLY A 190 -11.73 -16.00 9.10
N LYS A 191 -10.62 -15.23 9.10
CA LYS A 191 -9.80 -15.03 7.90
C LYS A 191 -9.22 -16.34 7.36
N VAL A 192 -8.79 -17.25 8.25
CA VAL A 192 -8.24 -18.55 7.86
C VAL A 192 -9.33 -19.45 7.24
N GLY A 193 -10.54 -19.43 7.81
CA GLY A 193 -11.69 -20.15 7.26
C GLY A 193 -12.06 -19.70 5.86
N LYS A 194 -11.98 -18.39 5.59
CA LYS A 194 -12.19 -17.84 4.23
C LYS A 194 -11.20 -18.40 3.21
N HIS A 195 -9.93 -18.58 3.57
CA HIS A 195 -8.95 -19.23 2.68
C HIS A 195 -9.33 -20.69 2.39
N VAL A 196 -9.85 -21.42 3.40
CA VAL A 196 -10.35 -22.79 3.19
C VAL A 196 -11.57 -22.81 2.26
N GLU A 197 -12.50 -21.87 2.44
CA GLU A 197 -13.66 -21.71 1.55
C GLU A 197 -13.24 -21.39 0.11
N ASN A 198 -12.30 -20.47 -0.08
CA ASN A 198 -11.76 -20.13 -1.39
C ASN A 198 -11.08 -21.36 -2.05
N ALA A 199 -10.32 -22.13 -1.29
CA ALA A 199 -9.69 -23.35 -1.78
C ALA A 199 -10.72 -24.45 -2.12
N ARG A 200 -11.84 -24.53 -1.39
CA ARG A 200 -12.94 -25.44 -1.73
C ARG A 200 -13.69 -25.04 -2.99
N ARG A 201 -13.88 -23.72 -3.19
CA ARG A 201 -14.56 -23.16 -4.35
C ARG A 201 -13.76 -23.29 -5.63
N LEU A 202 -12.47 -23.00 -5.60
CA LEU A 202 -11.58 -23.01 -6.79
C LEU A 202 -10.89 -24.34 -7.03
N GLY A 203 -10.84 -25.20 -6.02
CA GLY A 203 -9.93 -26.34 -5.96
C GLY A 203 -8.59 -25.95 -5.33
N LEU A 204 -8.04 -26.84 -4.47
CA LEU A 204 -6.83 -26.54 -3.69
C LEU A 204 -5.63 -26.15 -4.58
N LEU A 205 -5.34 -26.95 -5.61
CA LEU A 205 -4.18 -26.71 -6.48
C LEU A 205 -4.29 -25.40 -7.24
N GLU A 206 -5.48 -25.06 -7.70
CA GLU A 206 -5.75 -23.79 -8.38
C GLU A 206 -5.60 -22.61 -7.43
N TYR A 207 -6.16 -22.72 -6.23
CA TYR A 207 -6.04 -21.65 -5.24
C TYR A 207 -4.59 -21.44 -4.75
N LEU A 208 -3.76 -22.48 -4.72
CA LEU A 208 -2.35 -22.38 -4.33
C LEU A 208 -1.45 -21.78 -5.41
N LYS A 209 -1.92 -21.52 -6.63
CA LYS A 209 -1.16 -20.76 -7.62
C LYS A 209 -0.93 -19.34 -7.13
N GLU A 210 0.21 -18.74 -7.50
CA GLU A 210 0.60 -17.41 -7.00
C GLU A 210 -0.45 -16.33 -7.29
N GLU A 211 -0.99 -16.32 -8.50
CA GLU A 211 -2.02 -15.39 -8.96
C GLU A 211 -3.31 -15.41 -8.12
N ASN A 212 -3.65 -16.55 -7.54
CA ASN A 212 -4.84 -16.73 -6.71
C ASN A 212 -4.55 -16.67 -5.21
N PHE A 213 -3.28 -16.83 -4.81
CA PHE A 213 -2.87 -16.97 -3.42
C PHE A 213 -2.25 -15.70 -2.84
N LEU A 214 -1.49 -14.95 -3.64
CA LEU A 214 -0.74 -13.79 -3.14
C LEU A 214 -1.66 -12.67 -2.65
N GLY A 215 -2.57 -12.18 -3.48
CA GLY A 215 -3.50 -11.11 -3.12
C GLY A 215 -4.22 -11.39 -1.79
N PRO A 216 -4.96 -12.52 -1.67
CA PRO A 216 -5.65 -12.89 -0.43
C PRO A 216 -4.74 -13.02 0.80
N ASN A 217 -3.45 -13.26 0.63
CA ASN A 217 -2.49 -13.43 1.73
C ASN A 217 -1.70 -12.18 2.10
N THR A 218 -1.99 -11.04 1.48
CA THR A 218 -1.42 -9.74 1.85
C THR A 218 -2.40 -8.93 2.71
N ASP A 219 -3.50 -8.44 2.14
CA ASP A 219 -4.40 -7.48 2.80
C ASP A 219 -5.77 -8.05 3.16
N GLY A 220 -5.90 -9.36 3.07
CA GLY A 220 -7.11 -10.08 3.47
C GLY A 220 -7.60 -11.04 2.41
N PRO A 221 -8.42 -12.05 2.82
CA PRO A 221 -8.77 -13.20 1.97
C PRO A 221 -9.63 -12.85 0.74
N GLU A 222 -10.13 -11.64 0.65
CA GLU A 222 -10.94 -11.10 -0.44
C GLU A 222 -10.15 -10.12 -1.32
N ASN A 223 -8.87 -9.80 -0.97
CA ASN A 223 -8.04 -8.92 -1.78
C ASN A 223 -7.82 -9.54 -3.16
N PRO A 224 -8.28 -8.85 -4.23
CA PRO A 224 -8.28 -9.44 -5.57
C PRO A 224 -6.90 -9.50 -6.22
N TYR A 225 -5.99 -8.59 -5.86
CA TYR A 225 -4.69 -8.49 -6.51
C TYR A 225 -3.61 -7.88 -5.62
N SER A 226 -2.46 -8.52 -5.61
CA SER A 226 -1.20 -7.96 -5.12
C SER A 226 -0.04 -8.49 -5.93
N LYS A 227 1.02 -7.69 -5.99
CA LYS A 227 2.30 -8.09 -6.58
C LYS A 227 3.43 -7.82 -5.59
N VAL A 228 4.43 -8.70 -5.59
CA VAL A 228 5.69 -8.47 -4.89
C VAL A 228 6.76 -8.08 -5.89
N TYR A 229 7.71 -7.27 -5.45
CA TYR A 229 8.75 -6.71 -6.30
C TYR A 229 10.15 -7.01 -5.78
N ASP A 230 11.04 -7.31 -6.70
CA ASP A 230 12.47 -7.09 -6.54
C ASP A 230 12.91 -5.85 -7.33
N VAL A 231 14.17 -5.44 -7.18
CA VAL A 231 14.69 -4.23 -7.85
C VAL A 231 14.69 -4.36 -9.38
N PRO A 232 15.07 -5.52 -10.00
CA PRO A 232 14.89 -5.73 -11.42
C PRO A 232 13.44 -5.56 -11.91
N GLU A 233 12.47 -6.09 -11.18
CA GLU A 233 11.05 -5.96 -11.51
C GLU A 233 10.56 -4.52 -11.39
N VAL A 234 11.02 -3.76 -10.38
CA VAL A 234 10.74 -2.31 -10.29
C VAL A 234 11.26 -1.59 -11.54
N ARG A 235 12.51 -1.85 -11.94
CA ARG A 235 13.09 -1.22 -13.15
C ARG A 235 12.35 -1.56 -14.44
N ARG A 236 11.83 -2.79 -14.54
CA ARG A 236 11.06 -3.25 -15.71
C ARG A 236 9.67 -2.62 -15.78
N ASP A 237 8.98 -2.57 -14.66
CA ASP A 237 7.58 -2.16 -14.61
C ASP A 237 7.42 -0.63 -14.51
N PHE A 238 8.45 0.07 -14.02
CA PHE A 238 8.55 1.53 -14.01
C PHE A 238 9.54 2.03 -15.05
N GLU A 239 9.36 1.60 -16.31
CA GLU A 239 10.30 1.84 -17.42
C GLU A 239 10.56 3.32 -17.73
N ASN A 240 9.59 4.20 -17.46
CA ASN A 240 9.74 5.66 -17.63
C ASN A 240 10.56 6.30 -16.49
N PHE A 241 11.05 5.50 -15.54
CA PHE A 241 11.79 5.99 -14.40
C PHE A 241 13.20 5.39 -14.31
N GLU A 242 14.12 6.16 -13.79
CA GLU A 242 15.39 5.68 -13.26
C GLU A 242 15.26 5.45 -11.76
N VAL A 243 15.61 4.26 -11.29
CA VAL A 243 15.62 3.92 -9.85
C VAL A 243 16.92 4.43 -9.24
N VAL A 244 16.83 5.52 -8.49
CA VAL A 244 18.00 6.20 -7.90
C VAL A 244 18.35 5.67 -6.52
N LYS A 245 17.37 5.13 -5.78
CA LYS A 245 17.61 4.57 -4.45
C LYS A 245 16.57 3.52 -4.12
N THR A 246 17.02 2.44 -3.50
CA THR A 246 16.13 1.43 -2.89
C THR A 246 16.64 1.03 -1.52
N TYR A 247 15.72 0.70 -0.63
CA TYR A 247 16.02 0.07 0.65
C TYR A 247 14.81 -0.71 1.15
N LYS A 248 15.06 -1.65 2.06
CA LYS A 248 14.00 -2.41 2.71
C LYS A 248 13.96 -2.13 4.20
N ASN A 249 12.77 -2.32 4.78
CA ASN A 249 12.54 -2.30 6.21
C ASN A 249 11.29 -3.11 6.57
N CYS A 250 10.81 -2.98 7.80
CA CYS A 250 9.63 -3.66 8.30
C CYS A 250 9.77 -5.20 8.31
N MET A 251 10.28 -5.73 9.40
CA MET A 251 10.24 -7.17 9.65
C MET A 251 8.82 -7.58 10.02
N HIS A 252 8.12 -8.17 9.04
CA HIS A 252 6.74 -8.63 9.15
C HIS A 252 6.61 -9.96 8.43
N ALA A 253 6.23 -11.03 9.12
CA ALA A 253 6.04 -12.35 8.53
C ALA A 253 5.09 -13.21 9.39
N PRO A 254 3.81 -12.84 9.54
CA PRO A 254 2.88 -13.61 10.37
C PRO A 254 2.72 -15.05 9.82
N PRO A 255 2.60 -16.06 10.71
CA PRO A 255 2.41 -15.93 12.16
C PRO A 255 3.69 -15.78 13.01
N PHE A 256 4.86 -15.60 12.41
CA PHE A 256 6.15 -15.59 13.11
C PHE A 256 6.40 -14.25 13.82
N PRO A 257 6.89 -14.25 15.08
CA PRO A 257 7.18 -13.03 15.84
C PRO A 257 8.55 -12.43 15.48
N VAL A 258 8.71 -11.96 14.24
CA VAL A 258 10.01 -11.55 13.67
C VAL A 258 10.29 -10.05 13.77
N LYS A 259 9.38 -9.26 14.34
CA LYS A 259 9.47 -7.78 14.33
C LYS A 259 10.80 -7.23 14.89
N LEU A 260 11.34 -7.86 15.90
CA LEU A 260 12.58 -7.42 16.57
C LEU A 260 13.88 -7.91 15.91
N LEU A 261 13.80 -8.71 14.84
CA LEU A 261 15.00 -9.17 14.16
C LEU A 261 15.65 -8.01 13.38
N PRO A 262 16.99 -7.78 13.56
CA PRO A 262 17.69 -6.68 12.88
C PRO A 262 18.00 -6.96 11.40
N LEU A 263 17.10 -7.66 10.72
CA LEU A 263 17.24 -8.10 9.32
C LEU A 263 16.36 -7.31 8.34
N GLY A 264 15.76 -6.19 8.78
CA GLY A 264 14.83 -5.40 7.97
C GLY A 264 15.41 -4.93 6.64
N GLY A 265 16.69 -4.57 6.61
CA GLY A 265 17.38 -4.18 5.37
C GLY A 265 17.56 -5.33 4.37
N LEU A 266 17.61 -6.58 4.83
CA LEU A 266 17.79 -7.76 3.99
C LEU A 266 16.47 -8.48 3.68
N LEU A 267 15.64 -8.71 4.70
CA LEU A 267 14.44 -9.55 4.63
C LEU A 267 13.14 -8.79 4.97
N GLY A 268 13.19 -7.47 5.01
CA GLY A 268 12.05 -6.62 5.29
C GLY A 268 10.96 -6.72 4.22
N TRP A 269 9.72 -6.52 4.66
CA TRP A 269 8.53 -6.60 3.80
C TRP A 269 8.31 -5.37 2.93
N CYS A 270 8.72 -4.20 3.40
CA CYS A 270 8.54 -2.94 2.70
C CYS A 270 9.77 -2.61 1.85
N LEU A 271 9.62 -2.62 0.52
CA LEU A 271 10.61 -2.15 -0.45
C LEU A 271 10.29 -0.71 -0.81
N TRP A 272 11.13 0.21 -0.39
CA TRP A 272 11.07 1.61 -0.78
C TRP A 272 11.89 1.83 -2.03
N ALA A 273 11.31 2.53 -3.01
CA ALA A 273 11.96 2.90 -4.25
C ALA A 273 11.80 4.41 -4.48
N HIS A 274 12.92 5.10 -4.62
CA HIS A 274 12.97 6.50 -5.06
C HIS A 274 13.36 6.49 -6.54
N MET A 275 12.56 7.13 -7.37
CA MET A 275 12.66 7.05 -8.81
C MET A 275 12.50 8.43 -9.43
N VAL A 276 13.28 8.75 -10.46
CA VAL A 276 13.18 10.00 -11.21
C VAL A 276 12.73 9.73 -12.64
N PRO A 277 11.87 10.57 -13.24
CA PRO A 277 11.44 10.37 -14.62
C PRO A 277 12.62 10.41 -15.61
N ARG A 278 12.65 9.48 -16.56
CA ARG A 278 13.64 9.48 -17.65
C ARG A 278 13.26 10.51 -18.72
N GLY A 279 14.23 11.25 -19.22
CA GLY A 279 14.05 12.16 -20.35
C GLY A 279 13.24 13.42 -20.04
N LYS A 280 13.10 13.78 -18.77
CA LYS A 280 12.49 15.04 -18.32
C LYS A 280 13.50 15.95 -17.65
#